data_c38b8173c27d6c0a2a37d77a21b81484
#
_entry.id   c38b8173c27d6c0a2a37d77a21b81484
#
_cell.length_a   1.000
_cell.length_b   1.000
_cell.length_c   1.000
_cell.angle_alpha   90.00
_cell.angle_beta   90.00
_cell.angle_gamma   90.00
#
_symmetry.space_group_name_H-M   'P 1'
#
loop_
_entity.id
_entity.type
_entity.pdbx_description
1 polymer ?
#
loop_
_entity_poly.entity_id
_entity_poly.type
_entity_poly.pdbx_seq_one_letter_code
_entity_poly.pdbx_strand_id
1 'polypeptide(L)'
;MIGGVDVSGLSFVTVHQVPGNILQGDWRAVWFISEEASDDQFDAIHDAFAGRLGGPLADLADLFGEVMDVKRAPITHATVQGKGRLLIGDVVSGEMEPYRSPDGQTITTLRDSLFSTVPGSPAYVAKASHNRVDLPDYDLVWSFEGRNAIQSDWTIEHRAEAVA
;
A
#
# COMPACT_ATOMS: atom_id res chain seq x y z
N MET A 1 1.33 12.16 -11.33
CA MET A 1 0.16 12.99 -11.74
C MET A 1 -1.09 12.18 -11.59
N ILE A 2 -2.10 12.68 -10.90
CA ILE A 2 -3.42 12.10 -10.75
C ILE A 2 -4.44 13.17 -11.17
N GLY A 3 -5.24 12.92 -12.20
CA GLY A 3 -6.25 13.88 -12.68
C GLY A 3 -5.69 15.27 -13.06
N GLY A 4 -4.42 15.35 -13.44
CA GLY A 4 -3.72 16.61 -13.71
C GLY A 4 -3.03 17.24 -12.50
N VAL A 5 -3.26 16.74 -11.29
CA VAL A 5 -2.62 17.21 -10.05
C VAL A 5 -1.28 16.51 -9.85
N ASP A 6 -0.22 17.26 -9.57
CA ASP A 6 1.08 16.69 -9.22
C ASP A 6 1.09 16.21 -7.78
N VAL A 7 1.24 14.90 -7.58
CA VAL A 7 1.29 14.23 -6.26
C VAL A 7 2.66 13.63 -5.99
N SER A 8 3.68 14.06 -6.72
CA SER A 8 5.05 13.55 -6.59
C SER A 8 5.56 13.69 -5.16
N GLY A 9 6.20 12.64 -4.65
CA GLY A 9 6.77 12.62 -3.31
C GLY A 9 5.76 12.39 -2.18
N LEU A 10 4.45 12.39 -2.46
CA LEU A 10 3.43 12.09 -1.46
C LEU A 10 3.22 10.58 -1.33
N SER A 11 2.79 10.19 -0.16
CA SER A 11 2.52 8.80 0.19
C SER A 11 1.06 8.57 0.50
N PHE A 12 0.57 7.40 0.13
CA PHE A 12 -0.71 6.85 0.56
C PHE A 12 -0.45 5.49 1.22
N VAL A 13 -1.10 5.25 2.34
CA VAL A 13 -1.02 3.97 3.06
C VAL A 13 -2.42 3.54 3.47
N THR A 14 -2.75 2.28 3.25
CA THR A 14 -3.94 1.67 3.81
C THR A 14 -3.56 0.70 4.92
N VAL A 15 -4.19 0.85 6.08
CA VAL A 15 -4.17 -0.12 7.18
C VAL A 15 -5.51 -0.82 7.17
N HIS A 16 -5.52 -2.14 6.95
CA HIS A 16 -6.77 -2.85 6.76
C HIS A 16 -6.76 -4.25 7.36
N GLN A 17 -7.95 -4.69 7.73
CA GLN A 17 -8.27 -6.07 8.10
C GLN A 17 -8.96 -6.76 6.92
N VAL A 18 -8.42 -7.91 6.54
CA VAL A 18 -9.01 -8.80 5.53
C VAL A 18 -9.72 -9.95 6.26
N PRO A 19 -11.05 -10.06 6.18
CA PRO A 19 -11.80 -11.04 7.00
C PRO A 19 -11.62 -12.49 6.53
N GLY A 20 -11.13 -12.69 5.31
CA GLY A 20 -11.03 -14.03 4.72
C GLY A 20 -9.96 -14.11 3.64
N ASN A 21 -10.33 -14.62 2.48
CA ASN A 21 -9.47 -14.60 1.31
C ASN A 21 -9.36 -13.18 0.76
N ILE A 22 -8.14 -12.75 0.41
CA ILE A 22 -7.86 -11.40 -0.06
C ILE A 22 -8.74 -10.95 -1.25
N LEU A 23 -9.11 -11.86 -2.13
CA LEU A 23 -9.94 -11.58 -3.31
C LEU A 23 -11.45 -11.61 -3.04
N GLN A 24 -11.87 -11.96 -1.84
CA GLN A 24 -13.30 -11.93 -1.47
C GLN A 24 -13.78 -10.53 -1.11
N GLY A 25 -12.86 -9.59 -0.93
CA GLY A 25 -13.20 -8.22 -0.55
C GLY A 25 -13.63 -8.10 0.90
N ASP A 26 -14.53 -7.15 1.14
CA ASP A 26 -15.09 -6.80 2.45
C ASP A 26 -14.01 -6.35 3.45
N TRP A 27 -12.98 -5.66 2.95
CA TRP A 27 -11.90 -5.15 3.79
C TRP A 27 -12.37 -3.95 4.60
N ARG A 28 -12.03 -3.92 5.88
CA ARG A 28 -12.20 -2.75 6.74
C ARG A 28 -10.89 -1.99 6.82
N ALA A 29 -10.89 -0.71 6.51
CA ALA A 29 -9.66 0.05 6.35
C ALA A 29 -9.71 1.44 7.00
N VAL A 30 -8.51 1.91 7.41
CA VAL A 30 -8.21 3.32 7.64
C VAL A 30 -7.13 3.73 6.65
N TRP A 31 -7.36 4.83 5.97
CA TRP A 31 -6.43 5.37 4.97
C TRP A 31 -5.64 6.54 5.51
N PHE A 32 -4.38 6.61 5.14
CA PHE A 32 -3.48 7.70 5.48
C PHE A 32 -2.90 8.31 4.22
N ILE A 33 -2.94 9.63 4.14
CA ILE A 33 -2.31 10.44 3.09
C ILE A 33 -1.30 11.35 3.77
N SER A 34 -0.16 11.58 3.12
CA SER A 34 0.88 12.49 3.63
C SER A 34 0.28 13.80 4.12
N GLU A 35 0.69 14.26 5.31
CA GLU A 35 0.19 15.51 5.89
C GLU A 35 0.62 16.75 5.09
N GLU A 36 1.71 16.66 4.32
CA GLU A 36 2.20 17.71 3.45
C GLU A 36 1.34 17.92 2.19
N ALA A 37 0.39 17.02 1.90
CA ALA A 37 -0.49 17.16 0.75
C ALA A 37 -1.38 18.40 0.88
N SER A 38 -1.45 19.22 -0.17
CA SER A 38 -2.49 20.25 -0.27
C SER A 38 -3.89 19.62 -0.36
N ASP A 39 -4.94 20.41 -0.24
CA ASP A 39 -6.32 19.87 -0.34
C ASP A 39 -6.58 19.26 -1.72
N ASP A 40 -6.14 19.90 -2.81
CA ASP A 40 -6.28 19.37 -4.16
C ASP A 40 -5.51 18.05 -4.35
N GLN A 41 -4.32 17.93 -3.73
CA GLN A 41 -3.52 16.71 -3.78
C GLN A 41 -4.15 15.60 -2.95
N PHE A 42 -4.67 15.93 -1.78
CA PHE A 42 -5.39 14.99 -0.93
C PHE A 42 -6.61 14.43 -1.65
N ASP A 43 -7.43 15.29 -2.24
CA ASP A 43 -8.63 14.90 -2.97
C ASP A 43 -8.28 14.04 -4.19
N ALA A 44 -7.24 14.41 -4.94
CA ALA A 44 -6.80 13.63 -6.09
C ALA A 44 -6.34 12.21 -5.71
N ILE A 45 -5.57 12.07 -4.62
CA ILE A 45 -5.13 10.76 -4.11
C ILE A 45 -6.33 9.96 -3.61
N HIS A 46 -7.19 10.59 -2.79
CA HIS A 46 -8.39 9.95 -2.27
C HIS A 46 -9.30 9.44 -3.38
N ASP A 47 -9.60 10.26 -4.39
CA ASP A 47 -10.45 9.88 -5.51
C ASP A 47 -9.88 8.73 -6.33
N ALA A 48 -8.57 8.71 -6.52
CA ALA A 48 -7.89 7.62 -7.22
C ALA A 48 -8.05 6.29 -6.48
N PHE A 49 -7.75 6.25 -5.18
CA PHE A 49 -7.83 5.04 -4.37
C PHE A 49 -9.27 4.65 -3.99
N ALA A 50 -10.22 5.60 -4.02
CA ALA A 50 -11.65 5.31 -3.94
C ALA A 50 -12.25 4.78 -5.26
N GLY A 51 -11.42 4.56 -6.30
CA GLY A 51 -11.84 4.00 -7.58
C GLY A 51 -12.60 4.97 -8.49
N ARG A 52 -12.76 6.23 -8.10
CA ARG A 52 -13.58 7.22 -8.83
C ARG A 52 -13.01 7.59 -10.19
N LEU A 53 -11.72 7.36 -10.38
CA LEU A 53 -11.04 7.62 -11.65
C LEU A 53 -11.02 6.39 -12.58
N GLY A 54 -11.57 5.26 -12.14
CA GLY A 54 -11.54 4.00 -12.89
C GLY A 54 -10.15 3.35 -12.93
N GLY A 55 -9.95 2.44 -13.91
CA GLY A 55 -8.68 1.74 -14.12
C GLY A 55 -8.31 0.76 -13.00
N PRO A 56 -7.03 0.35 -12.90
CA PRO A 56 -6.59 -0.68 -11.96
C PRO A 56 -6.85 -0.35 -10.48
N LEU A 57 -6.96 0.94 -10.12
CA LEU A 57 -7.28 1.34 -8.75
C LEU A 57 -8.76 1.16 -8.42
N ALA A 58 -9.66 1.12 -9.41
CA ALA A 58 -11.05 0.77 -9.19
C ALA A 58 -11.20 -0.70 -8.79
N ASP A 59 -10.46 -1.60 -9.43
CA ASP A 59 -10.44 -3.02 -9.04
C ASP A 59 -9.93 -3.21 -7.61
N LEU A 60 -8.97 -2.40 -7.19
CA LEU A 60 -8.51 -2.40 -5.80
C LEU A 60 -9.57 -1.82 -4.85
N ALA A 61 -10.25 -0.75 -5.26
CA ALA A 61 -11.29 -0.10 -4.46
C ALA A 61 -12.48 -1.05 -4.19
N ASP A 62 -12.82 -1.91 -5.13
CA ASP A 62 -13.88 -2.92 -4.99
C ASP A 62 -13.61 -3.96 -3.89
N LEU A 63 -12.37 -4.08 -3.42
CA LEU A 63 -12.02 -4.96 -2.31
C LEU A 63 -12.36 -4.36 -0.93
N PHE A 64 -12.53 -3.04 -0.83
CA PHE A 64 -12.88 -2.38 0.42
C PHE A 64 -14.39 -2.44 0.65
N GLY A 65 -14.82 -3.13 1.70
CA GLY A 65 -16.20 -3.11 2.18
C GLY A 65 -16.50 -1.86 2.98
N GLU A 66 -15.52 -1.39 3.76
CA GLU A 66 -15.66 -0.19 4.60
C GLU A 66 -14.34 0.56 4.73
N VAL A 67 -14.31 1.81 4.30
CA VAL A 67 -13.25 2.76 4.66
C VAL A 67 -13.74 3.57 5.85
N MET A 68 -13.27 3.21 7.03
CA MET A 68 -13.72 3.77 8.31
C MET A 68 -13.28 5.21 8.50
N ASP A 69 -12.11 5.58 7.97
CA ASP A 69 -11.58 6.94 8.05
C ASP A 69 -10.50 7.18 6.99
N VAL A 70 -10.31 8.47 6.63
CA VAL A 70 -9.23 8.94 5.74
C VAL A 70 -8.52 10.10 6.41
N LYS A 71 -7.26 9.90 6.77
CA LYS A 71 -6.49 10.82 7.63
C LYS A 71 -5.27 11.39 6.93
N ARG A 72 -4.94 12.62 7.27
CA ARG A 72 -3.60 13.18 7.04
C ARG A 72 -2.68 12.72 8.16
N ALA A 73 -1.47 12.30 7.83
CA ALA A 73 -0.49 11.89 8.83
C ALA A 73 0.94 12.10 8.32
N PRO A 74 1.92 12.26 9.23
CA PRO A 74 3.32 12.18 8.87
C PRO A 74 3.65 10.72 8.48
N ILE A 75 3.99 10.52 7.20
CA ILE A 75 4.34 9.21 6.65
C ILE A 75 5.82 9.23 6.26
N THR A 76 6.58 8.31 6.78
CA THR A 76 7.97 8.10 6.38
C THR A 76 8.16 6.66 5.95
N HIS A 77 8.66 6.43 4.75
CA HIS A 77 9.04 5.11 4.29
C HIS A 77 10.33 5.15 3.47
N ALA A 78 11.05 4.05 3.53
CA ALA A 78 12.21 3.81 2.67
C ALA A 78 12.30 2.30 2.42
N THR A 79 12.23 1.91 1.15
CA THR A 79 12.27 0.49 0.75
C THR A 79 13.17 0.30 -0.46
N VAL A 80 14.01 -0.73 -0.41
CA VAL A 80 14.86 -1.13 -1.53
C VAL A 80 14.95 -2.66 -1.55
N GLN A 81 14.48 -3.27 -2.62
CA GLN A 81 14.62 -4.71 -2.87
C GLN A 81 14.20 -5.60 -1.67
N GLY A 82 13.04 -5.31 -1.09
CA GLY A 82 12.47 -6.07 0.02
C GLY A 82 13.06 -5.75 1.40
N LYS A 83 13.97 -4.80 1.49
CA LYS A 83 14.46 -4.24 2.76
C LYS A 83 13.89 -2.84 2.96
N GLY A 84 13.37 -2.56 4.15
CA GLY A 84 12.90 -1.21 4.42
C GLY A 84 12.05 -1.09 5.66
N ARG A 85 11.54 0.13 5.83
CA ARG A 85 10.67 0.49 6.96
C ARG A 85 9.58 1.46 6.53
N LEU A 86 8.48 1.45 7.30
CA LEU A 86 7.37 2.37 7.21
C LEU A 86 7.02 2.88 8.62
N LEU A 87 6.77 4.19 8.73
CA LEU A 87 6.21 4.81 9.93
C LEU A 87 5.02 5.70 9.53
N ILE A 88 3.96 5.69 10.32
CA ILE A 88 2.86 6.65 10.26
C ILE A 88 2.69 7.21 11.67
N GLY A 89 3.21 8.42 11.89
CA GLY A 89 3.25 9.01 13.22
C GLY A 89 3.80 8.03 14.26
N ASP A 90 3.06 7.89 15.35
CA ASP A 90 3.30 6.92 16.43
C ASP A 90 2.36 5.70 16.40
N VAL A 91 1.43 5.66 15.43
CA VAL A 91 0.37 4.65 15.37
C VAL A 91 0.71 3.43 14.50
N VAL A 92 1.60 3.58 13.52
CA VAL A 92 2.04 2.46 12.68
C VAL A 92 3.55 2.44 12.56
N SER A 93 4.16 1.29 12.78
CA SER A 93 5.56 1.03 12.49
C SER A 93 5.75 -0.35 11.86
N GLY A 94 6.54 -0.43 10.82
CA GLY A 94 6.87 -1.67 10.15
C GLY A 94 8.29 -1.68 9.63
N GLU A 95 8.94 -2.83 9.71
CA GLU A 95 10.24 -3.09 9.11
C GLU A 95 10.21 -4.44 8.42
N MET A 96 10.94 -4.56 7.32
CA MET A 96 11.07 -5.80 6.59
C MET A 96 12.49 -6.08 6.12
N GLU A 97 12.82 -7.36 6.06
CA GLU A 97 14.09 -7.89 5.56
C GLU A 97 13.81 -8.92 4.46
N PRO A 98 14.54 -8.87 3.33
CA PRO A 98 14.29 -9.76 2.22
C PRO A 98 14.71 -11.20 2.54
N TYR A 99 13.96 -12.17 2.01
CA TYR A 99 14.44 -13.54 1.93
C TYR A 99 15.55 -13.64 0.91
N ARG A 100 16.58 -14.42 1.26
CA ARG A 100 17.74 -14.65 0.41
C ARG A 100 17.94 -16.15 0.17
N SER A 101 18.63 -16.45 -0.94
CA SER A 101 19.14 -17.79 -1.20
C SER A 101 20.05 -18.29 -0.06
N PRO A 102 20.29 -19.61 0.06
CA PRO A 102 21.12 -20.17 1.13
C PRO A 102 22.55 -19.60 1.20
N ASP A 103 23.09 -19.16 0.07
CA ASP A 103 24.40 -18.50 -0.02
C ASP A 103 24.35 -16.99 0.32
N GLY A 104 23.17 -16.45 0.58
CA GLY A 104 22.93 -15.04 0.93
C GLY A 104 23.06 -14.05 -0.23
N GLN A 105 23.39 -14.51 -1.44
CA GLN A 105 23.71 -13.62 -2.57
C GLN A 105 22.48 -13.13 -3.32
N THR A 106 21.47 -13.97 -3.46
CA THR A 106 20.30 -13.66 -4.30
C THR A 106 19.07 -13.38 -3.43
N ILE A 107 18.37 -12.29 -3.72
CA ILE A 107 17.09 -11.97 -3.08
C ILE A 107 16.00 -12.78 -3.77
N THR A 108 15.09 -13.34 -2.97
CA THR A 108 13.92 -14.07 -3.47
C THR A 108 12.94 -13.10 -4.12
N THR A 109 12.55 -13.38 -5.37
CA THR A 109 11.55 -12.60 -6.10
C THR A 109 10.44 -13.50 -6.63
N LEU A 110 9.23 -12.94 -6.74
CA LEU A 110 8.12 -13.55 -7.48
C LEU A 110 7.93 -12.77 -8.78
N ARG A 111 7.64 -13.49 -9.84
CA ARG A 111 7.28 -12.93 -11.15
C ARG A 111 6.01 -13.60 -11.63
N ASP A 112 5.24 -12.87 -12.43
CA ASP A 112 4.01 -13.37 -13.06
C ASP A 112 3.05 -14.03 -12.06
N SER A 113 2.89 -13.39 -10.92
CA SER A 113 2.01 -13.84 -9.82
C SER A 113 1.02 -12.73 -9.43
N LEU A 114 0.00 -13.10 -8.66
CA LEU A 114 -0.95 -12.14 -8.07
C LEU A 114 -0.27 -11.05 -7.22
N PHE A 115 0.92 -11.33 -6.70
CA PHE A 115 1.69 -10.41 -5.86
C PHE A 115 2.67 -9.54 -6.67
N SER A 116 2.91 -9.88 -7.93
CA SER A 116 3.59 -9.02 -8.91
C SER A 116 2.54 -8.45 -9.87
N THR A 117 1.67 -7.60 -9.33
CA THR A 117 0.43 -7.14 -9.96
C THR A 117 0.64 -6.31 -11.22
N VAL A 118 1.85 -5.80 -11.44
CA VAL A 118 2.19 -5.04 -12.65
C VAL A 118 3.13 -5.87 -13.52
N PRO A 119 2.77 -6.13 -14.79
CA PRO A 119 3.63 -6.87 -15.70
C PRO A 119 5.03 -6.28 -15.80
N GLY A 120 6.04 -7.15 -15.71
CA GLY A 120 7.46 -6.77 -15.78
C GLY A 120 8.12 -6.33 -14.48
N SER A 121 7.35 -6.04 -13.42
CA SER A 121 7.89 -5.71 -12.10
C SER A 121 7.97 -6.95 -11.22
N PRO A 122 9.16 -7.33 -10.71
CA PRO A 122 9.24 -8.40 -9.72
C PRO A 122 8.69 -7.92 -8.37
N ALA A 123 8.09 -8.83 -7.61
CA ALA A 123 7.82 -8.63 -6.20
C ALA A 123 8.98 -9.22 -5.38
N TYR A 124 9.62 -8.41 -4.57
CA TYR A 124 10.66 -8.85 -3.63
C TYR A 124 9.99 -9.46 -2.40
N VAL A 125 10.26 -10.73 -2.16
CA VAL A 125 9.68 -11.45 -1.01
C VAL A 125 10.52 -11.19 0.22
N ALA A 126 9.87 -10.79 1.29
CA ALA A 126 10.48 -10.41 2.54
C ALA A 126 9.68 -10.98 3.73
N LYS A 127 10.23 -10.82 4.92
CA LYS A 127 9.51 -11.00 6.17
C LYS A 127 9.48 -9.68 6.94
N ALA A 128 8.38 -9.40 7.58
CA ALA A 128 8.29 -8.33 8.56
C ALA A 128 9.15 -8.72 9.78
N SER A 129 10.25 -8.02 10.00
CA SER A 129 11.03 -8.14 11.23
C SER A 129 10.32 -7.48 12.40
N HIS A 130 9.46 -6.51 12.07
CA HIS A 130 8.56 -5.83 12.99
C HIS A 130 7.36 -5.29 12.23
N ASN A 131 6.16 -5.43 12.81
CA ASN A 131 4.95 -4.73 12.35
C ASN A 131 4.06 -4.46 13.56
N ARG A 132 3.76 -3.18 13.80
CA ARG A 132 2.86 -2.73 14.84
C ARG A 132 1.85 -1.74 14.27
N VAL A 133 0.60 -1.94 14.61
CA VAL A 133 -0.50 -1.00 14.38
C VAL A 133 -1.21 -0.77 15.70
N ASP A 134 -1.53 0.47 16.00
CA ASP A 134 -2.20 0.91 17.22
C ASP A 134 -3.28 1.94 16.89
N LEU A 135 -4.40 1.45 16.40
CA LEU A 135 -5.59 2.21 16.01
C LEU A 135 -6.82 1.68 16.75
N PRO A 136 -6.89 1.84 18.09
CA PRO A 136 -7.94 1.24 18.92
C PRO A 136 -9.35 1.74 18.58
N ASP A 137 -9.49 2.98 18.14
CA ASP A 137 -10.79 3.55 17.77
C ASP A 137 -11.45 2.83 16.57
N TYR A 138 -10.64 2.09 15.78
CA TYR A 138 -11.08 1.34 14.60
C TYR A 138 -11.01 -0.17 14.80
N ASP A 139 -10.64 -0.63 16.00
CA ASP A 139 -10.39 -2.05 16.30
C ASP A 139 -9.27 -2.67 15.41
N LEU A 140 -8.29 -1.84 15.03
CA LEU A 140 -7.11 -2.24 14.29
C LEU A 140 -5.88 -2.14 15.20
N VAL A 141 -5.67 -3.15 16.03
CA VAL A 141 -4.55 -3.22 16.97
C VAL A 141 -3.84 -4.55 16.83
N TRP A 142 -2.56 -4.52 16.46
CA TRP A 142 -1.70 -5.71 16.44
C TRP A 142 -0.23 -5.39 16.56
N SER A 143 0.53 -6.39 16.95
CA SER A 143 1.98 -6.39 16.88
C SER A 143 2.45 -7.80 16.55
N PHE A 144 3.27 -7.94 15.52
CA PHE A 144 3.84 -9.23 15.13
C PHE A 144 5.22 -9.08 14.46
N GLU A 145 5.91 -10.19 14.36
CA GLU A 145 7.15 -10.36 13.60
C GLU A 145 7.14 -11.69 12.84
N GLY A 146 8.00 -11.83 11.84
CA GLY A 146 8.15 -13.06 11.08
C GLY A 146 7.05 -13.35 10.06
N ARG A 147 6.10 -12.43 9.85
CA ARG A 147 5.05 -12.54 8.84
C ARG A 147 5.58 -12.13 7.47
N ASN A 148 4.89 -12.57 6.42
CA ASN A 148 5.26 -12.21 5.05
C ASN A 148 5.15 -10.70 4.82
N ALA A 149 6.11 -10.18 4.07
CA ALA A 149 6.11 -8.83 3.54
C ALA A 149 6.52 -8.87 2.07
N ILE A 150 6.07 -7.92 1.29
CA ILE A 150 6.35 -7.84 -0.14
C ILE A 150 6.59 -6.38 -0.50
N GLN A 151 7.57 -6.15 -1.38
CA GLN A 151 7.80 -4.87 -2.00
C GLN A 151 7.86 -5.05 -3.51
N SER A 152 7.24 -4.15 -4.23
CA SER A 152 7.35 -4.11 -5.70
C SER A 152 7.51 -2.65 -6.14
N ASP A 153 8.42 -2.43 -7.07
CA ASP A 153 8.59 -1.14 -7.73
C ASP A 153 7.78 -1.16 -9.02
N TRP A 154 6.71 -0.38 -9.08
CA TRP A 154 5.83 -0.36 -10.23
C TRP A 154 5.24 1.03 -10.49
N THR A 155 4.83 1.24 -11.72
CA THR A 155 4.12 2.45 -12.15
C THR A 155 2.79 2.03 -12.76
N ILE A 156 1.70 2.61 -12.29
CA ILE A 156 0.38 2.50 -12.93
C ILE A 156 0.18 3.72 -13.80
N GLU A 157 -0.09 3.51 -15.09
CA GLU A 157 -0.60 4.53 -15.97
C GLU A 157 -2.09 4.28 -16.22
N HIS A 158 -2.92 5.24 -15.84
CA HIS A 158 -4.32 5.28 -16.19
C HIS A 158 -4.55 6.41 -17.19
N ARG A 159 -5.11 6.07 -18.35
CA ARG A 159 -5.61 7.04 -19.32
C ARG A 159 -7.13 6.99 -19.27
N ALA A 160 -7.76 8.12 -18.99
CA ALA A 160 -9.21 8.22 -19.13
C ALA A 160 -9.59 7.78 -20.56
N GLU A 161 -10.52 6.85 -20.69
CA GLU A 161 -11.08 6.51 -21.98
C GLU A 161 -11.70 7.78 -22.56
N ALA A 162 -11.32 8.11 -23.80
CA ALA A 162 -11.96 9.20 -24.50
C ALA A 162 -13.44 8.83 -24.67
N VAL A 163 -14.31 9.59 -24.03
CA VAL A 163 -15.75 9.46 -24.23
C VAL A 163 -16.02 9.72 -25.72
N ALA A 164 -16.40 8.67 -26.43
CA ALA A 164 -16.77 8.74 -27.85
C ALA A 164 -18.14 9.42 -28.03
#